data_261120143dd363d8732b79a3840091de
#
_entry.id   261120143dd363d8732b79a3840091de
#
_cell.length_a   1.000
_cell.length_b   1.000
_cell.length_c   1.000
_cell.angle_alpha   90.00
_cell.angle_beta   90.00
_cell.angle_gamma   90.00
#
_symmetry.space_group_name_H-M   'P 1'
#
loop_
_entity.id
_entity.type
_entity.pdbx_description
1 polymer ?
#
loop_
_entity_poly.entity_id
_entity_poly.type
_entity_poly.pdbx_seq_one_letter_code
_entity_poly.pdbx_strand_id
1 'polypeptide(L)'
;MRLSQTGMGVTKLNNLDEMYPGQSILLQTGQLVQYGAGLFGYNTIPLLVRRKIEQIIVNTLNDHGCIEVLLPTLQPDTIWKNSGRYDQYVQDGTMLITESNKGVFC
;
A
#
# COMPACT_ATOMS: atom_id res chain seq x y z
N MET A 1 22.09 7.21 9.42
CA MET A 1 21.56 6.41 10.54
C MET A 1 22.06 4.97 10.39
N ARG A 2 22.76 4.43 11.36
CA ARG A 2 23.22 3.04 11.31
C ARG A 2 22.09 2.14 11.80
N LEU A 3 21.86 1.01 11.11
CA LEU A 3 20.81 0.02 11.49
C LEU A 3 20.93 -0.47 12.94
N SER A 4 22.15 -0.52 13.48
CA SER A 4 22.42 -0.85 14.88
C SER A 4 21.85 0.13 15.92
N GLN A 5 21.46 1.33 15.49
CA GLN A 5 20.92 2.38 16.36
C GLN A 5 19.38 2.41 16.37
N THR A 6 18.73 1.58 15.55
CA THR A 6 17.26 1.61 15.42
C THR A 6 16.55 0.68 16.38
N GLY A 7 17.26 -0.06 17.25
CA GLY A 7 16.66 -1.07 18.13
C GLY A 7 16.04 -2.27 17.41
N MET A 8 16.21 -2.35 16.11
CA MET A 8 15.72 -3.48 15.32
C MET A 8 16.70 -4.64 15.46
N GLY A 9 16.29 -5.69 16.15
CA GLY A 9 17.04 -6.94 16.24
C GLY A 9 17.24 -7.53 14.85
N VAL A 10 18.47 -7.97 14.56
CA VAL A 10 18.75 -8.75 13.36
C VAL A 10 18.31 -10.18 13.63
N THR A 11 17.20 -10.58 13.06
CA THR A 11 16.74 -11.98 13.13
C THR A 11 17.55 -12.80 12.12
N LYS A 12 18.16 -13.89 12.56
CA LYS A 12 18.77 -14.86 11.64
C LYS A 12 17.69 -15.53 10.81
N LEU A 13 17.85 -15.48 9.50
CA LEU A 13 16.95 -16.12 8.55
C LEU A 13 17.32 -17.60 8.45
N ASN A 14 16.39 -18.46 8.81
CA ASN A 14 16.48 -19.89 8.58
C ASN A 14 15.57 -20.24 7.40
N ASN A 15 16.14 -20.84 6.35
CA ASN A 15 15.44 -21.29 5.14
C ASN A 15 14.73 -20.18 4.35
N LEU A 16 15.46 -19.61 3.41
CA LEU A 16 14.90 -18.69 2.40
C LEU A 16 14.20 -19.53 1.33
N ASP A 17 12.93 -19.23 1.10
CA ASP A 17 12.22 -19.74 -0.04
C ASP A 17 12.80 -19.08 -1.31
N GLU A 18 13.42 -19.89 -2.17
CA GLU A 18 14.22 -19.40 -3.31
C GLU A 18 13.37 -18.63 -4.34
N MET A 19 12.05 -18.82 -4.33
CA MET A 19 11.17 -18.31 -5.40
C MET A 19 10.76 -16.84 -5.23
N TYR A 20 10.62 -16.33 -3.98
CA TYR A 20 10.30 -14.92 -3.70
C TYR A 20 11.01 -14.43 -2.43
N PRO A 21 12.32 -14.28 -2.47
CA PRO A 21 13.11 -14.08 -1.25
C PRO A 21 12.79 -12.78 -0.52
N GLY A 22 12.42 -11.71 -1.22
CA GLY A 22 12.22 -10.40 -0.62
C GLY A 22 11.04 -10.35 0.36
N GLN A 23 9.88 -10.81 -0.04
CA GLN A 23 8.68 -10.80 0.80
C GLN A 23 8.83 -11.77 1.98
N SER A 24 9.32 -12.98 1.72
CA SER A 24 9.54 -13.99 2.76
C SER A 24 10.51 -13.49 3.83
N ILE A 25 11.61 -12.87 3.43
CA ILE A 25 12.59 -12.27 4.35
C ILE A 25 11.93 -11.20 5.23
N LEU A 26 11.16 -10.30 4.64
CA LEU A 26 10.52 -9.22 5.36
C LEU A 26 9.47 -9.72 6.36
N LEU A 27 8.71 -10.76 6.00
CA LEU A 27 7.74 -11.39 6.90
C LEU A 27 8.45 -12.13 8.04
N GLN A 28 9.46 -12.94 7.75
CA GLN A 28 10.19 -13.72 8.76
C GLN A 28 10.96 -12.83 9.75
N THR A 29 11.43 -11.68 9.30
CA THR A 29 12.12 -10.71 10.16
C THR A 29 11.19 -9.74 10.87
N GLY A 30 9.87 -9.85 10.68
CA GLY A 30 8.88 -8.93 11.25
C GLY A 30 8.96 -7.51 10.68
N GLN A 31 9.67 -7.31 9.57
CA GLN A 31 9.72 -6.01 8.88
C GLN A 31 8.45 -5.72 8.10
N LEU A 32 7.76 -6.78 7.66
CA LEU A 32 6.44 -6.75 7.08
C LEU A 32 5.50 -7.55 7.97
N VAL A 33 4.34 -6.99 8.30
CA VAL A 33 3.31 -7.65 9.11
C VAL A 33 2.06 -7.83 8.28
N GLN A 34 1.59 -9.05 8.14
CA GLN A 34 0.36 -9.34 7.41
C GLN A 34 -0.83 -9.38 8.38
N TYR A 35 -1.80 -8.52 8.17
CA TYR A 35 -3.06 -8.47 8.94
C TYR A 35 -4.20 -9.25 8.27
N GLY A 36 -4.08 -9.50 6.97
CA GLY A 36 -5.07 -10.23 6.16
C GLY A 36 -4.61 -10.33 4.71
N ALA A 37 -5.42 -10.94 3.86
CA ALA A 37 -5.13 -11.05 2.44
C ALA A 37 -4.99 -9.65 1.81
N GLY A 38 -3.81 -9.33 1.31
CA GLY A 38 -3.51 -8.02 0.72
C GLY A 38 -3.30 -6.87 1.72
N LEU A 39 -3.45 -7.10 3.03
CA LEU A 39 -3.31 -6.08 4.07
C LEU A 39 -1.98 -6.24 4.80
N PHE A 40 -1.06 -5.32 4.57
CA PHE A 40 0.27 -5.35 5.14
C PHE A 40 0.61 -4.07 5.88
N GLY A 41 1.21 -4.23 7.06
CA GLY A 41 1.90 -3.15 7.76
C GLY A 41 3.39 -3.17 7.46
N TYR A 42 3.98 -2.00 7.30
CA TYR A 42 5.38 -1.82 6.98
C TYR A 42 6.13 -1.26 8.19
N ASN A 43 7.14 -1.98 8.65
CA ASN A 43 8.09 -1.43 9.62
C ASN A 43 9.09 -0.50 8.92
N THR A 44 10.04 0.03 9.66
CA THR A 44 10.90 1.14 9.23
C THR A 44 11.64 0.86 7.92
N ILE A 45 12.27 -0.32 7.78
CA ILE A 45 13.09 -0.62 6.60
C ILE A 45 12.26 -0.68 5.31
N PRO A 46 11.22 -1.51 5.20
CA PRO A 46 10.41 -1.56 3.99
C PRO A 46 9.67 -0.24 3.72
N LEU A 47 9.30 0.51 4.77
CA LEU A 47 8.71 1.83 4.58
C LEU A 47 9.69 2.82 3.93
N LEU A 48 10.96 2.81 4.35
CA LEU A 48 11.99 3.66 3.74
C LEU A 48 12.26 3.27 2.28
N VAL A 49 12.31 1.97 1.99
CA VAL A 49 12.46 1.45 0.62
C VAL A 49 11.29 1.89 -0.25
N ARG A 50 10.06 1.70 0.24
CA ARG A 50 8.84 2.12 -0.45
C ARG A 50 8.89 3.61 -0.81
N ARG A 51 9.21 4.47 0.15
CA ARG A 51 9.31 5.93 -0.07
C ARG A 51 10.35 6.29 -1.12
N LYS A 52 11.50 5.57 -1.15
CA LYS A 52 12.51 5.77 -2.18
C LYS A 52 12.00 5.39 -3.57
N ILE A 53 11.29 4.28 -3.69
CA ILE A 53 10.69 3.85 -4.96
C ILE A 53 9.64 4.88 -5.41
N GLU A 54 8.75 5.30 -4.51
CA GLU A 54 7.75 6.35 -4.79
C GLU A 54 8.42 7.64 -5.28
N GLN A 55 9.51 8.07 -4.63
CA GLN A 55 10.23 9.28 -5.03
C GLN A 55 10.86 9.17 -6.43
N ILE A 56 11.41 7.99 -6.79
CA ILE A 56 11.95 7.76 -8.14
C ILE A 56 10.83 7.87 -9.18
N ILE A 57 9.67 7.26 -8.91
CA ILE A 57 8.51 7.31 -9.80
C ILE A 57 8.02 8.77 -9.97
N VAL A 58 7.83 9.48 -8.86
CA VAL A 58 7.36 10.87 -8.87
C VAL A 58 8.33 11.77 -9.64
N ASN A 59 9.63 11.66 -9.38
CA ASN A 59 10.63 12.46 -10.09
C ASN A 59 10.61 12.18 -11.60
N THR A 60 10.56 10.90 -11.98
CA THR A 60 10.51 10.51 -13.40
C THR A 60 9.27 11.04 -14.09
N LEU A 61 8.10 10.99 -13.45
CA LEU A 61 6.87 11.52 -14.01
C LEU A 61 6.90 13.05 -14.12
N ASN A 62 7.43 13.73 -13.11
CA ASN A 62 7.59 15.20 -13.13
C ASN A 62 8.54 15.65 -14.25
N ASP A 63 9.65 14.93 -14.48
CA ASP A 63 10.58 15.21 -15.57
C ASP A 63 9.93 15.06 -16.96
N HIS A 64 8.86 14.28 -17.05
CA HIS A 64 8.04 14.14 -18.26
C HIS A 64 6.81 15.08 -18.30
N GLY A 65 6.73 16.05 -17.41
CA GLY A 65 5.68 17.05 -17.40
C GLY A 65 4.35 16.61 -16.78
N CYS A 66 4.33 15.50 -16.06
CA CYS A 66 3.16 15.08 -15.30
C CYS A 66 2.97 15.99 -14.06
N ILE A 67 1.74 16.16 -13.64
CA ILE A 67 1.38 16.94 -12.44
C ILE A 67 0.83 15.99 -11.40
N GLU A 68 1.43 16.00 -10.22
CA GLU A 68 0.96 15.23 -9.08
C GLU A 68 -0.29 15.87 -8.48
N VAL A 69 -1.33 15.06 -8.22
CA VAL A 69 -2.56 15.49 -7.56
C VAL A 69 -2.89 14.55 -6.42
N LEU A 70 -3.46 15.06 -5.36
CA LEU A 70 -3.97 14.27 -4.25
C LEU A 70 -5.50 14.35 -4.24
N LEU A 71 -6.13 13.21 -4.48
CA LEU A 71 -7.58 13.10 -4.44
C LEU A 71 -8.02 12.51 -3.09
N PRO A 72 -9.28 12.78 -2.64
CA PRO A 72 -9.82 12.17 -1.44
C PRO A 72 -9.84 10.64 -1.56
N THR A 73 -9.49 9.96 -0.46
CA THR A 73 -9.56 8.50 -0.39
C THR A 73 -11.00 7.99 -0.46
N LEU A 74 -11.91 8.68 0.23
CA LEU A 74 -13.34 8.42 0.15
C LEU A 74 -13.95 9.33 -0.91
N GLN A 75 -14.64 8.74 -1.84
CA GLN A 75 -15.29 9.45 -2.96
C GLN A 75 -16.79 9.28 -2.90
N PRO A 76 -17.60 10.29 -3.32
CA PRO A 76 -19.04 10.13 -3.44
C PRO A 76 -19.38 8.98 -4.39
N ASP A 77 -20.37 8.18 -4.04
CA ASP A 77 -20.87 7.06 -4.86
C ASP A 77 -21.34 7.47 -6.26
N THR A 78 -21.76 8.72 -6.40
CA THR A 78 -22.19 9.30 -7.68
C THR A 78 -21.12 9.27 -8.76
N ILE A 79 -19.83 9.42 -8.38
CA ILE A 79 -18.71 9.33 -9.32
C ILE A 79 -18.63 7.93 -9.92
N TRP A 80 -18.76 6.92 -9.08
CA TRP A 80 -18.73 5.52 -9.49
C TRP A 80 -19.96 5.11 -10.30
N LYS A 81 -21.13 5.57 -9.91
CA LYS A 81 -22.39 5.36 -10.65
C LYS A 81 -22.32 5.96 -12.04
N ASN A 82 -21.79 7.18 -12.16
CA ASN A 82 -21.61 7.86 -13.45
C ASN A 82 -20.60 7.15 -14.37
N SER A 83 -19.61 6.45 -13.81
CA SER A 83 -18.67 5.65 -14.60
C SER A 83 -19.26 4.34 -15.11
N GLY A 84 -20.44 3.95 -14.64
CA GLY A 84 -21.10 2.67 -14.95
C GLY A 84 -20.45 1.44 -14.32
N ARG A 85 -19.49 1.63 -13.40
CA ARG A 85 -18.75 0.52 -12.78
C ARG A 85 -19.18 0.20 -11.34
N TYR A 86 -20.06 1.00 -10.77
CA TYR A 86 -20.48 0.87 -9.37
C TYR A 86 -21.00 -0.53 -9.05
N ASP A 87 -21.99 -1.01 -9.81
CA ASP A 87 -22.65 -2.29 -9.52
C ASP A 87 -21.68 -3.47 -9.62
N GLN A 88 -20.77 -3.44 -10.58
CA GLN A 88 -19.76 -4.49 -10.75
C GLN A 88 -18.82 -4.55 -9.54
N TYR A 89 -18.26 -3.43 -9.11
CA TYR A 89 -17.33 -3.41 -7.97
C TYR A 89 -18.02 -3.77 -6.64
N VAL A 90 -19.29 -3.42 -6.48
CA VAL A 90 -20.09 -3.82 -5.31
C VAL A 90 -20.35 -5.33 -5.32
N GLN A 91 -20.74 -5.90 -6.45
CA GLN A 91 -21.00 -7.34 -6.58
C GLN A 91 -19.71 -8.17 -6.40
N ASP A 92 -18.59 -7.71 -6.93
CA ASP A 92 -17.29 -8.36 -6.80
C ASP A 92 -16.69 -8.22 -5.38
N GLY A 93 -17.33 -7.44 -4.49
CA GLY A 93 -16.83 -7.21 -3.12
C GLY A 93 -15.49 -6.46 -3.06
N THR A 94 -15.12 -5.78 -4.13
CA THR A 94 -13.85 -5.03 -4.21
C THR A 94 -13.97 -3.60 -3.71
N MET A 95 -15.19 -3.12 -3.49
CA MET A 95 -15.49 -1.77 -3.03
C MET A 95 -15.99 -1.79 -1.58
N LEU A 96 -15.42 -0.95 -0.74
CA LEU A 96 -15.93 -0.65 0.59
C LEU A 96 -16.91 0.52 0.51
N ILE A 97 -18.11 0.33 1.03
CA ILE A 97 -19.14 1.36 1.06
C ILE A 97 -19.32 1.79 2.51
N THR A 98 -19.33 3.08 2.74
CA THR A 98 -19.68 3.68 4.02
C THR A 98 -20.81 4.67 3.84
N GLU A 99 -21.76 4.65 4.76
CA GLU A 99 -22.90 5.57 4.79
C GLU A 99 -22.77 6.53 5.96
N SER A 100 -23.13 7.75 5.75
CA SER A 100 -23.25 8.77 6.79
C SER A 100 -24.48 9.61 6.56
N ASN A 101 -24.87 10.43 7.54
CA ASN A 101 -25.97 11.39 7.39
C ASN A 101 -25.74 12.43 6.28
N LYS A 102 -24.54 12.45 5.69
CA LYS A 102 -24.14 13.39 4.63
C LYS A 102 -24.01 12.75 3.25
N GLY A 103 -24.21 11.44 3.14
CA GLY A 103 -24.17 10.72 1.86
C GLY A 103 -23.51 9.34 1.95
N VAL A 104 -23.45 8.69 0.80
CA VAL A 104 -22.78 7.40 0.58
C VAL A 104 -21.43 7.66 -0.06
N PHE A 105 -20.39 7.01 0.47
CA PHE A 105 -19.00 7.15 0.02
C PHE A 105 -18.39 5.76 -0.24
N CYS A 106 -17.49 5.70 -1.18
CA CYS A 106 -16.76 4.48 -1.57
C CYS A 106 -15.25 4.70 -1.49
#